data_f4b88591328dc8d5684bfbdccde2b415
#
_entry.id   f4b88591328dc8d5684bfbdccde2b415
#
_cell.length_a   1.000
_cell.length_b   1.000
_cell.length_c   1.000
_cell.angle_alpha   90.00
_cell.angle_beta   90.00
_cell.angle_gamma   90.00
#
_symmetry.space_group_name_H-M   'P 1'
#
loop_
_entity.id
_entity.type
_entity.pdbx_description
1 polymer ?
#
loop_
_entity_poly.entity_id
_entity_poly.type
_entity_poly.pdbx_seq_one_letter_code
_entity_poly.pdbx_strand_id
1 'polypeptide(L)'
;MFFAGLLAFVVGSAVMLFLSVVILFGIVGSMTSSEPVTVGEHAILKLDFSEDLIESPSSDPFAGIDFATMTARHQVTLYNALRAIETAKNDPRIQGIYLRPNGGGVATYAILEELREALQDFRQGGKFIIAYNETYGQGGYYLASVADKIYLEPHGGMQWTGVSSTLMFYKGLFDKLDIQAEIFRPTACRYKSAVEPYFLSKMSNANREQMQLLVDSYWNVMAEAVAESRGIELSTLNRLADGLEVSLAQEALDHGMVDGLLFEDQMDDVFREHDAVAKSDGQFEFVTLGQYVSQLNADLKNISSSQIAIVYADGAIVDGEGFGKEIYGNTLAAKLAEVRRNDDVKAVVLRVNSPGGSALASDVIWREMELLREKKPVIVSMGSYAASGGYYISCGADAIVADKTT
;
A
#
# COMPACT_ATOMS: atom_id res chain seq x y z
N MET A 1 -45.44 -33.11 27.41
CA MET A 1 -43.95 -33.11 27.64
C MET A 1 -43.16 -32.76 26.39
N PHE A 2 -43.40 -33.32 25.20
CA PHE A 2 -42.63 -33.09 23.99
C PHE A 2 -42.51 -31.59 23.59
N PHE A 3 -43.65 -30.85 23.56
CA PHE A 3 -43.64 -29.41 23.22
C PHE A 3 -42.91 -28.53 24.23
N ALA A 4 -42.99 -28.90 25.53
CA ALA A 4 -42.24 -28.16 26.56
C ALA A 4 -40.74 -28.41 26.45
N GLY A 5 -40.30 -29.63 26.12
CA GLY A 5 -38.88 -29.92 25.85
C GLY A 5 -38.36 -29.25 24.59
N LEU A 6 -39.15 -29.21 23.52
CA LEU A 6 -38.80 -28.52 22.27
C LEU A 6 -38.66 -26.99 22.50
N LEU A 7 -39.59 -26.39 23.23
CA LEU A 7 -39.54 -24.96 23.57
C LEU A 7 -38.31 -24.64 24.43
N ALA A 8 -38.03 -25.45 25.46
CA ALA A 8 -36.83 -25.30 26.28
C ALA A 8 -35.55 -25.41 25.49
N PHE A 9 -35.46 -26.31 24.52
CA PHE A 9 -34.32 -26.49 23.61
C PHE A 9 -34.15 -25.26 22.72
N VAL A 10 -35.23 -24.76 22.09
CA VAL A 10 -35.17 -23.57 21.20
C VAL A 10 -34.77 -22.33 22.00
N VAL A 11 -35.36 -22.09 23.18
CA VAL A 11 -35.00 -20.99 24.03
C VAL A 11 -33.55 -21.09 24.54
N GLY A 12 -33.14 -22.29 24.97
CA GLY A 12 -31.77 -22.53 25.42
C GLY A 12 -30.75 -22.33 24.29
N SER A 13 -31.04 -22.79 23.07
CA SER A 13 -30.18 -22.54 21.91
C SER A 13 -30.10 -21.06 21.54
N ALA A 14 -31.21 -20.34 21.60
CA ALA A 14 -31.23 -18.89 21.35
C ALA A 14 -30.43 -18.10 22.41
N VAL A 15 -30.54 -18.46 23.68
CA VAL A 15 -29.75 -17.85 24.77
C VAL A 15 -28.25 -18.16 24.59
N MET A 16 -27.90 -19.42 24.26
CA MET A 16 -26.50 -19.79 24.01
C MET A 16 -25.92 -19.04 22.81
N LEU A 17 -26.69 -18.91 21.72
CA LEU A 17 -26.27 -18.14 20.55
C LEU A 17 -26.06 -16.66 20.91
N PHE A 18 -27.00 -16.07 21.66
CA PHE A 18 -26.87 -14.67 22.12
C PHE A 18 -25.63 -14.48 22.99
N LEU A 19 -25.39 -15.38 23.96
CA LEU A 19 -24.20 -15.32 24.81
C LEU A 19 -22.93 -15.50 24.00
N SER A 20 -22.92 -16.40 23.03
CA SER A 20 -21.76 -16.58 22.13
C SER A 20 -21.45 -15.32 21.33
N VAL A 21 -22.49 -14.63 20.83
CA VAL A 21 -22.37 -13.35 20.12
C VAL A 21 -21.86 -12.27 21.05
N VAL A 22 -22.38 -12.15 22.27
CA VAL A 22 -21.93 -11.17 23.27
C VAL A 22 -20.47 -11.41 23.67
N ILE A 23 -20.08 -12.67 23.87
CA ILE A 23 -18.69 -13.05 24.17
C ILE A 23 -17.79 -12.70 22.99
N LEU A 24 -18.21 -13.03 21.76
CA LEU A 24 -17.46 -12.70 20.55
C LEU A 24 -17.24 -11.19 20.42
N PHE A 25 -18.29 -10.39 20.57
CA PHE A 25 -18.17 -8.93 20.56
C PHE A 25 -17.34 -8.39 21.73
N GLY A 26 -17.40 -9.02 22.90
CA GLY A 26 -16.56 -8.67 24.04
C GLY A 26 -15.09 -8.95 23.77
N ILE A 27 -14.77 -10.08 23.17
CA ILE A 27 -13.40 -10.46 22.75
C ILE A 27 -12.90 -9.50 21.67
N VAL A 28 -13.69 -9.26 20.62
CA VAL A 28 -13.35 -8.31 19.55
C VAL A 28 -13.16 -6.91 20.10
N GLY A 29 -14.04 -6.44 20.98
CA GLY A 29 -13.91 -5.13 21.63
C GLY A 29 -12.68 -5.00 22.51
N SER A 30 -12.28 -6.07 23.21
CA SER A 30 -11.06 -6.06 24.03
C SER A 30 -9.78 -6.13 23.16
N MET A 31 -9.83 -6.77 22.00
CA MET A 31 -8.72 -6.83 21.06
C MET A 31 -8.49 -5.52 20.30
N THR A 32 -9.58 -4.74 20.09
CA THR A 32 -9.50 -3.43 19.41
C THR A 32 -9.23 -2.26 20.35
N SER A 33 -9.39 -2.44 21.67
CA SER A 33 -9.04 -1.45 22.67
C SER A 33 -7.56 -1.57 23.05
N SER A 34 -6.64 -1.25 22.17
CA SER A 34 -5.28 -0.91 22.57
C SER A 34 -5.34 0.39 23.38
N GLU A 35 -4.84 0.37 24.61
CA GLU A 35 -4.62 1.61 25.35
C GLU A 35 -3.77 2.54 24.49
N PRO A 36 -4.08 3.85 24.43
CA PRO A 36 -3.27 4.80 23.69
C PRO A 36 -1.84 4.74 24.25
N VAL A 37 -0.94 4.22 23.46
CA VAL A 37 0.49 4.23 23.79
C VAL A 37 0.93 5.69 23.75
N THR A 38 1.31 6.23 24.88
CA THR A 38 1.90 7.58 24.94
C THR A 38 3.30 7.50 24.33
N VAL A 39 3.52 8.27 23.27
CA VAL A 39 4.85 8.44 22.68
C VAL A 39 5.75 9.15 23.71
N GLY A 40 6.80 8.49 24.15
CA GLY A 40 7.77 9.05 25.07
C GLY A 40 8.65 10.12 24.44
N GLU A 41 9.40 10.83 25.26
CA GLU A 41 10.44 11.74 24.78
C GLU A 41 11.60 10.93 24.17
N HIS A 42 12.15 11.40 23.04
CA HIS A 42 13.26 10.75 22.33
C HIS A 42 12.94 9.35 21.77
N ALA A 43 11.69 9.12 21.31
CA ALA A 43 11.32 7.88 20.66
C ALA A 43 11.90 7.78 19.23
N ILE A 44 12.22 6.57 18.79
CA ILE A 44 12.58 6.23 17.42
C ILE A 44 11.33 5.63 16.76
N LEU A 45 10.88 6.20 15.66
CA LEU A 45 9.75 5.64 14.89
C LEU A 45 10.22 4.42 14.12
N LYS A 46 9.74 3.25 14.51
CA LYS A 46 10.01 1.99 13.81
C LYS A 46 9.01 1.81 12.68
N LEU A 47 9.50 1.89 11.46
CA LEU A 47 8.73 1.58 10.25
C LEU A 47 9.05 0.14 9.82
N ASP A 48 8.22 -0.78 10.28
CA ASP A 48 8.30 -2.18 9.93
C ASP A 48 7.10 -2.52 9.04
N PHE A 49 7.34 -2.72 7.75
CA PHE A 49 6.31 -3.04 6.77
C PHE A 49 5.97 -4.54 6.72
N SER A 50 6.26 -5.30 7.76
CA SER A 50 5.66 -6.61 8.00
C SER A 50 4.17 -6.48 8.38
N GLU A 51 3.76 -5.31 8.89
CA GLU A 51 2.35 -4.96 9.07
C GLU A 51 1.70 -4.71 7.70
N ASP A 52 0.43 -5.13 7.54
CA ASP A 52 -0.31 -4.95 6.29
C ASP A 52 -0.56 -3.45 6.01
N LEU A 53 0.20 -2.88 5.09
CA LEU A 53 -0.10 -1.57 4.54
C LEU A 53 -1.20 -1.72 3.49
N ILE A 54 -2.33 -1.05 3.71
CA ILE A 54 -3.50 -1.12 2.85
C ILE A 54 -3.76 0.24 2.17
N GLU A 55 -4.27 0.20 0.94
CA GLU A 55 -4.61 1.40 0.18
C GLU A 55 -5.80 2.14 0.82
N SER A 56 -6.85 1.40 1.15
CA SER A 56 -8.09 1.96 1.68
C SER A 56 -8.51 1.31 2.99
N PRO A 57 -9.22 2.04 3.88
CA PRO A 57 -9.81 1.44 5.07
C PRO A 57 -10.79 0.33 4.67
N SER A 58 -10.69 -0.82 5.30
CA SER A 58 -11.63 -1.91 5.04
C SER A 58 -13.03 -1.58 5.57
N SER A 59 -14.04 -1.84 4.76
CA SER A 59 -15.44 -1.78 5.17
C SER A 59 -15.91 -3.06 5.89
N ASP A 60 -15.07 -4.11 5.92
CA ASP A 60 -15.34 -5.36 6.62
C ASP A 60 -15.01 -5.19 8.11
N PRO A 61 -16.00 -5.32 9.02
CA PRO A 61 -15.76 -5.22 10.47
C PRO A 61 -14.77 -6.25 11.02
N PHE A 62 -14.53 -7.32 10.29
CA PHE A 62 -13.66 -8.43 10.68
C PHE A 62 -12.29 -8.40 9.99
N ALA A 63 -12.03 -7.46 9.10
CA ALA A 63 -10.76 -7.36 8.36
C ALA A 63 -9.53 -7.22 9.27
N GLY A 64 -9.72 -6.64 10.47
CA GLY A 64 -8.67 -6.49 11.48
C GLY A 64 -8.44 -7.74 12.36
N ILE A 65 -9.04 -8.90 12.04
CA ILE A 65 -8.92 -10.11 12.86
C ILE A 65 -8.29 -11.24 12.04
N ASP A 66 -7.21 -11.79 12.56
CA ASP A 66 -6.68 -13.05 12.07
C ASP A 66 -7.40 -14.21 12.80
N PHE A 67 -8.33 -14.84 12.11
CA PHE A 67 -9.09 -15.97 12.68
C PHE A 67 -8.26 -17.23 12.92
N ALA A 68 -7.09 -17.37 12.30
CA ALA A 68 -6.24 -18.53 12.51
C ALA A 68 -5.45 -18.41 13.82
N THR A 69 -5.01 -17.22 14.15
CA THR A 69 -4.25 -16.92 15.37
C THR A 69 -5.11 -16.27 16.46
N MET A 70 -6.34 -15.85 16.12
CA MET A 70 -7.24 -15.08 16.99
C MET A 70 -6.57 -13.79 17.51
N THR A 71 -5.73 -13.17 16.68
CA THR A 71 -5.03 -11.92 17.00
C THR A 71 -5.55 -10.77 16.16
N ALA A 72 -5.47 -9.54 16.69
CA ALA A 72 -5.74 -8.35 15.90
C ALA A 72 -4.62 -8.15 14.87
N ARG A 73 -4.98 -7.93 13.60
CA ARG A 73 -4.07 -7.46 12.57
C ARG A 73 -4.04 -5.93 12.63
N HIS A 74 -2.88 -5.38 12.89
CA HIS A 74 -2.69 -3.94 12.79
C HIS A 74 -2.52 -3.58 11.31
N GLN A 75 -3.60 -3.06 10.72
CA GLN A 75 -3.59 -2.55 9.35
C GLN A 75 -3.43 -1.04 9.40
N VAL A 76 -2.45 -0.52 8.68
CA VAL A 76 -2.25 0.92 8.52
C VAL A 76 -2.53 1.29 7.07
N THR A 77 -3.38 2.31 6.86
CA THR A 77 -3.59 2.82 5.50
C THR A 77 -2.39 3.62 5.04
N LEU A 78 -2.11 3.59 3.73
CA LEU A 78 -1.05 4.39 3.12
C LEU A 78 -1.17 5.87 3.55
N TYR A 79 -2.38 6.44 3.48
CA TYR A 79 -2.63 7.81 3.93
C TYR A 79 -2.17 8.06 5.38
N ASN A 80 -2.50 7.14 6.29
CA ASN A 80 -2.08 7.27 7.69
C ASN A 80 -0.57 7.09 7.87
N ALA A 81 0.06 6.22 7.08
CA ALA A 81 1.52 6.05 7.10
C ALA A 81 2.23 7.32 6.62
N LEU A 82 1.80 7.89 5.49
CA LEU A 82 2.34 9.14 4.96
C LEU A 82 2.16 10.30 5.95
N ARG A 83 0.95 10.45 6.51
CA ARG A 83 0.67 11.46 7.54
C ARG A 83 1.52 11.28 8.80
N ALA A 84 1.76 10.03 9.21
CA ALA A 84 2.60 9.75 10.37
C ALA A 84 4.06 10.17 10.11
N ILE A 85 4.62 9.84 8.95
CA ILE A 85 5.98 10.22 8.56
C ILE A 85 6.11 11.76 8.49
N GLU A 86 5.16 12.44 7.84
CA GLU A 86 5.11 13.90 7.75
C GLU A 86 5.03 14.56 9.13
N THR A 87 4.16 14.05 10.02
CA THR A 87 4.03 14.59 11.37
C THR A 87 5.28 14.34 12.20
N ALA A 88 5.88 13.14 12.10
CA ALA A 88 7.09 12.76 12.82
C ALA A 88 8.29 13.67 12.48
N LYS A 89 8.34 14.23 11.27
CA LYS A 89 9.35 15.19 10.85
C LYS A 89 9.44 16.38 11.82
N ASN A 90 8.29 16.88 12.28
CA ASN A 90 8.21 18.06 13.14
C ASN A 90 7.89 17.73 14.61
N ASP A 91 7.64 16.49 14.96
CA ASP A 91 7.34 16.06 16.34
C ASP A 91 8.65 16.02 17.16
N PRO A 92 8.84 16.87 18.19
CA PRO A 92 10.05 16.89 18.99
C PRO A 92 10.29 15.59 19.77
N ARG A 93 9.27 14.76 19.96
CA ARG A 93 9.36 13.48 20.65
C ARG A 93 10.04 12.41 19.80
N ILE A 94 10.01 12.57 18.45
CA ILE A 94 10.62 11.62 17.51
C ILE A 94 12.00 12.11 17.14
N GLN A 95 13.04 11.31 17.43
CA GLN A 95 14.42 11.67 17.12
C GLN A 95 14.91 11.12 15.77
N GLY A 96 14.29 10.07 15.24
CA GLY A 96 14.66 9.48 13.95
C GLY A 96 13.73 8.34 13.56
N ILE A 97 14.02 7.73 12.43
CA ILE A 97 13.33 6.55 11.90
C ILE A 97 14.27 5.34 11.88
N TYR A 98 13.80 4.22 12.43
CA TYR A 98 14.36 2.89 12.21
C TYR A 98 13.54 2.19 11.13
N LEU A 99 14.09 2.09 9.93
CA LEU A 99 13.41 1.57 8.75
C LEU A 99 13.74 0.08 8.55
N ARG A 100 12.72 -0.76 8.64
CA ARG A 100 12.79 -2.20 8.37
C ARG A 100 11.82 -2.53 7.22
N PRO A 101 12.23 -2.39 5.97
CA PRO A 101 11.38 -2.66 4.82
C PRO A 101 11.28 -4.16 4.56
N ASN A 102 10.61 -4.89 5.46
CA ASN A 102 10.40 -6.33 5.36
C ASN A 102 9.51 -6.61 4.14
N GLY A 103 10.11 -7.11 3.08
CA GLY A 103 9.59 -7.14 1.73
C GLY A 103 8.53 -8.20 1.42
N GLY A 104 7.68 -8.56 2.36
CA GLY A 104 6.73 -9.67 2.14
C GLY A 104 5.39 -9.32 1.52
N GLY A 105 4.92 -8.12 1.63
CA GLY A 105 3.52 -7.83 1.31
C GLY A 105 3.25 -6.45 0.76
N VAL A 106 4.28 -5.67 0.66
CA VAL A 106 4.08 -4.29 0.34
C VAL A 106 4.25 -4.05 -1.12
N ALA A 107 3.22 -3.54 -1.58
CA ALA A 107 3.31 -2.32 -2.28
C ALA A 107 3.84 -2.47 -3.67
N THR A 108 2.97 -2.17 -4.54
CA THR A 108 3.26 -1.80 -5.92
C THR A 108 4.25 -0.63 -5.94
N TYR A 109 4.88 -0.43 -7.05
CA TYR A 109 5.91 0.61 -7.20
C TYR A 109 5.39 2.02 -6.88
N ALA A 110 4.12 2.34 -7.16
CA ALA A 110 3.55 3.65 -6.82
C ALA A 110 3.49 3.88 -5.30
N ILE A 111 3.05 2.91 -4.52
CA ILE A 111 3.07 3.02 -3.05
C ILE A 111 4.49 3.19 -2.52
N LEU A 112 5.46 2.46 -3.10
CA LEU A 112 6.87 2.59 -2.72
C LEU A 112 7.41 3.98 -3.08
N GLU A 113 6.98 4.57 -4.19
CA GLU A 113 7.35 5.92 -4.61
C GLU A 113 6.84 6.97 -3.62
N GLU A 114 5.53 6.93 -3.27
CA GLU A 114 4.94 7.83 -2.28
C GLU A 114 5.61 7.71 -0.88
N LEU A 115 5.86 6.49 -0.41
CA LEU A 115 6.57 6.27 0.86
C LEU A 115 8.00 6.80 0.82
N ARG A 116 8.70 6.60 -0.30
CA ARG A 116 10.06 7.08 -0.47
C ARG A 116 10.10 8.61 -0.45
N GLU A 117 9.18 9.27 -1.15
CA GLU A 117 9.08 10.74 -1.14
C GLU A 117 8.83 11.28 0.28
N ALA A 118 7.94 10.65 1.04
CA ALA A 118 7.69 11.02 2.43
C ALA A 118 8.94 10.83 3.32
N LEU A 119 9.71 9.75 3.12
CA LEU A 119 10.97 9.53 3.83
C LEU A 119 12.05 10.53 3.44
N GLN A 120 12.14 10.90 2.16
CA GLN A 120 13.06 11.94 1.70
C GLN A 120 12.73 13.30 2.32
N ASP A 121 11.43 13.66 2.39
CA ASP A 121 10.98 14.88 3.05
C ASP A 121 11.26 14.84 4.56
N PHE A 122 11.03 13.71 5.23
CA PHE A 122 11.39 13.52 6.64
C PHE A 122 12.88 13.78 6.89
N ARG A 123 13.76 13.22 6.07
CA ARG A 123 15.21 13.38 6.16
C ARG A 123 15.63 14.85 6.03
N GLN A 124 14.97 15.64 5.18
CA GLN A 124 15.20 17.08 5.06
C GLN A 124 14.91 17.85 6.37
N GLY A 125 14.13 17.29 7.27
CA GLY A 125 13.90 17.79 8.63
C GLY A 125 15.11 17.69 9.56
N GLY A 126 16.21 17.06 9.13
CA GLY A 126 17.46 16.93 9.89
C GLY A 126 17.47 15.79 10.92
N LYS A 127 16.48 14.90 10.89
CA LYS A 127 16.42 13.70 11.71
C LYS A 127 16.97 12.51 10.93
N PHE A 128 17.58 11.55 11.63
CA PHE A 128 18.20 10.41 10.98
C PHE A 128 17.16 9.39 10.47
N ILE A 129 17.54 8.68 9.41
CA ILE A 129 16.90 7.44 8.96
C ILE A 129 17.97 6.36 8.91
N ILE A 130 17.82 5.32 9.69
CA ILE A 130 18.71 4.15 9.69
C ILE A 130 17.91 2.95 9.22
N ALA A 131 18.38 2.27 8.17
CA ALA A 131 17.75 1.08 7.65
C ALA A 131 18.55 -0.18 8.04
N TYR A 132 17.82 -1.22 8.43
CA TYR A 132 18.38 -2.56 8.67
C TYR A 132 17.39 -3.61 8.19
N ASN A 133 17.91 -4.66 7.61
CA ASN A 133 17.10 -5.86 7.33
C ASN A 133 17.97 -7.13 7.29
N GLU A 134 17.32 -8.26 7.46
CA GLU A 134 17.95 -9.58 7.28
C GLU A 134 18.11 -9.90 5.79
N THR A 135 17.17 -9.46 4.96
CA THR A 135 17.20 -9.59 3.50
C THR A 135 16.54 -8.40 2.85
N TYR A 136 17.12 -7.88 1.79
CA TYR A 136 16.48 -6.84 0.99
C TYR A 136 15.95 -7.42 -0.33
N GLY A 137 14.64 -7.44 -0.49
CA GLY A 137 14.02 -7.48 -1.81
C GLY A 137 14.22 -6.13 -2.52
N GLN A 138 14.14 -6.11 -3.85
CA GLN A 138 14.41 -4.91 -4.65
C GLN A 138 13.57 -3.68 -4.27
N GLY A 139 12.26 -3.86 -4.01
CA GLY A 139 11.38 -2.78 -3.52
C GLY A 139 11.74 -2.30 -2.12
N GLY A 140 12.08 -3.22 -1.21
CA GLY A 140 12.54 -2.87 0.14
C GLY A 140 13.86 -2.10 0.11
N TYR A 141 14.79 -2.49 -0.77
CA TYR A 141 16.03 -1.76 -0.95
C TYR A 141 15.81 -0.37 -1.58
N TYR A 142 14.86 -0.24 -2.51
CA TYR A 142 14.46 1.05 -3.06
C TYR A 142 14.02 2.04 -1.95
N LEU A 143 13.25 1.57 -0.97
CA LEU A 143 12.90 2.38 0.20
C LEU A 143 14.12 2.63 1.10
N ALA A 144 14.90 1.58 1.42
CA ALA A 144 16.04 1.69 2.30
C ALA A 144 17.11 2.65 1.75
N SER A 145 17.23 2.76 0.41
CA SER A 145 18.27 3.59 -0.22
C SER A 145 18.15 5.10 0.08
N VAL A 146 17.03 5.56 0.65
CA VAL A 146 16.89 6.95 1.13
C VAL A 146 17.55 7.18 2.49
N ALA A 147 17.84 6.12 3.25
CA ALA A 147 18.39 6.20 4.59
C ALA A 147 19.80 6.81 4.63
N ASP A 148 20.17 7.37 5.76
CA ASP A 148 21.51 7.88 6.01
C ASP A 148 22.54 6.74 6.11
N LYS A 149 22.11 5.60 6.68
CA LYS A 149 22.86 4.36 6.77
C LYS A 149 21.97 3.15 6.50
N ILE A 150 22.54 2.17 5.79
CA ILE A 150 21.87 0.93 5.43
C ILE A 150 22.74 -0.24 5.91
N TYR A 151 22.17 -1.09 6.72
CA TYR A 151 22.82 -2.28 7.21
C TYR A 151 22.08 -3.54 6.80
N LEU A 152 22.82 -4.61 6.60
CA LEU A 152 22.30 -5.91 6.20
C LEU A 152 22.89 -6.99 7.13
N GLU A 153 22.06 -7.97 7.49
CA GLU A 153 22.50 -9.16 8.22
C GLU A 153 23.67 -9.85 7.50
N PRO A 154 24.78 -10.20 8.19
CA PRO A 154 25.97 -10.77 7.54
C PRO A 154 25.73 -12.04 6.72
N HIS A 155 24.75 -12.85 7.09
CA HIS A 155 24.35 -14.07 6.39
C HIS A 155 23.07 -13.89 5.57
N GLY A 156 22.60 -12.66 5.48
CA GLY A 156 21.45 -12.28 4.68
C GLY A 156 21.75 -12.18 3.18
N GLY A 157 20.84 -11.56 2.47
CA GLY A 157 20.98 -11.38 1.05
C GLY A 157 20.22 -10.17 0.51
N MET A 158 20.54 -9.81 -0.71
CA MET A 158 19.89 -8.73 -1.45
C MET A 158 19.48 -9.20 -2.83
N GLN A 159 18.31 -8.79 -3.28
CA GLN A 159 17.87 -9.01 -4.67
C GLN A 159 17.96 -7.70 -5.44
N TRP A 160 18.80 -7.69 -6.47
CA TRP A 160 18.92 -6.62 -7.45
C TRP A 160 18.94 -7.21 -8.85
N THR A 161 17.74 -7.50 -9.40
CA THR A 161 17.55 -8.40 -10.54
C THR A 161 16.80 -7.78 -11.72
N GLY A 162 16.46 -6.49 -11.62
CA GLY A 162 15.69 -5.81 -12.65
C GLY A 162 14.17 -6.08 -12.57
N VAL A 163 13.46 -5.65 -13.59
CA VAL A 163 12.00 -5.82 -13.72
C VAL A 163 11.68 -6.62 -14.97
N SER A 164 10.82 -7.61 -14.84
CA SER A 164 10.37 -8.41 -15.97
C SER A 164 8.85 -8.61 -15.95
N SER A 165 8.28 -8.81 -17.14
CA SER A 165 6.88 -9.18 -17.30
C SER A 165 6.75 -10.42 -18.18
N THR A 166 6.04 -11.43 -17.68
CA THR A 166 5.79 -12.68 -18.40
C THR A 166 4.32 -12.78 -18.76
N LEU A 167 4.01 -12.92 -20.05
CA LEU A 167 2.66 -13.12 -20.55
C LEU A 167 2.50 -14.56 -21.05
N MET A 168 1.43 -15.19 -20.61
CA MET A 168 1.09 -16.55 -21.01
C MET A 168 0.10 -16.52 -22.17
N PHE A 169 0.32 -17.36 -23.19
CA PHE A 169 -0.53 -17.47 -24.39
C PHE A 169 -1.19 -18.85 -24.47
N TYR A 170 -2.50 -18.87 -24.58
CA TYR A 170 -3.33 -20.08 -24.49
C TYR A 170 -3.73 -20.66 -25.86
N LYS A 171 -3.44 -19.95 -26.97
CA LYS A 171 -3.84 -20.38 -28.31
C LYS A 171 -3.44 -21.83 -28.61
N GLY A 172 -2.20 -22.22 -28.28
CA GLY A 172 -1.75 -23.60 -28.53
C GLY A 172 -2.50 -24.67 -27.71
N LEU A 173 -2.97 -24.30 -26.52
CA LEU A 173 -3.85 -25.17 -25.71
C LEU A 173 -5.25 -25.26 -26.34
N PHE A 174 -5.82 -24.13 -26.74
CA PHE A 174 -7.12 -24.07 -27.38
C PHE A 174 -7.17 -24.86 -28.67
N ASP A 175 -6.13 -24.73 -29.51
CA ASP A 175 -6.02 -25.49 -30.77
C ASP A 175 -6.00 -27.02 -30.50
N LYS A 176 -5.34 -27.47 -29.40
CA LYS A 176 -5.31 -28.90 -29.02
C LYS A 176 -6.62 -29.44 -28.46
N LEU A 177 -7.42 -28.55 -27.85
CA LEU A 177 -8.72 -28.89 -27.27
C LEU A 177 -9.89 -28.62 -28.23
N ASP A 178 -9.61 -28.20 -29.46
CA ASP A 178 -10.62 -27.76 -30.45
C ASP A 178 -11.54 -26.65 -29.92
N ILE A 179 -10.97 -25.72 -29.14
CA ILE A 179 -11.66 -24.55 -28.61
C ILE A 179 -11.41 -23.36 -29.55
N GLN A 180 -12.48 -22.77 -30.08
CA GLN A 180 -12.43 -21.57 -30.87
C GLN A 180 -12.75 -20.34 -30.00
N ALA A 181 -11.77 -19.44 -29.85
CA ALA A 181 -11.96 -18.17 -29.15
C ALA A 181 -12.50 -17.12 -30.13
N GLU A 182 -13.69 -16.57 -29.90
CA GLU A 182 -14.24 -15.43 -30.64
C GLU A 182 -13.83 -14.14 -29.95
N ILE A 183 -13.12 -13.28 -30.71
CA ILE A 183 -12.52 -12.05 -30.17
C ILE A 183 -13.27 -10.82 -30.67
N PHE A 184 -13.81 -10.05 -29.74
CA PHE A 184 -14.46 -8.77 -30.00
C PHE A 184 -13.52 -7.63 -29.54
N ARG A 185 -12.81 -7.03 -30.49
CA ARG A 185 -11.91 -5.91 -30.25
C ARG A 185 -12.08 -4.86 -31.34
N PRO A 186 -12.24 -3.55 -31.00
CA PRO A 186 -12.25 -2.49 -32.01
C PRO A 186 -10.93 -2.47 -32.78
N THR A 187 -11.03 -2.41 -34.11
CA THR A 187 -9.85 -2.47 -35.02
C THR A 187 -8.91 -1.28 -34.83
N ALA A 188 -9.43 -0.12 -34.42
CA ALA A 188 -8.62 1.08 -34.17
C ALA A 188 -7.78 1.00 -32.87
N CYS A 189 -8.11 0.07 -31.97
CA CYS A 189 -7.45 -0.03 -30.65
C CYS A 189 -6.30 -1.02 -30.67
N ARG A 190 -5.23 -0.72 -31.39
CA ARG A 190 -4.08 -1.62 -31.57
C ARG A 190 -3.37 -2.01 -30.28
N TYR A 191 -3.38 -1.13 -29.26
CA TYR A 191 -2.77 -1.38 -27.94
C TYR A 191 -3.70 -2.07 -26.94
N LYS A 192 -4.95 -2.37 -27.30
CA LYS A 192 -5.86 -3.16 -26.45
C LYS A 192 -5.50 -4.64 -26.53
N SER A 193 -4.47 -5.04 -25.80
CA SER A 193 -3.79 -6.34 -25.94
C SER A 193 -4.30 -7.44 -25.00
N ALA A 194 -5.20 -7.13 -24.05
CA ALA A 194 -5.69 -8.08 -23.04
C ALA A 194 -6.27 -9.38 -23.60
N VAL A 195 -6.78 -9.38 -24.84
CA VAL A 195 -7.35 -10.55 -25.51
C VAL A 195 -6.35 -11.34 -26.35
N GLU A 196 -5.13 -10.83 -26.59
CA GLU A 196 -4.12 -11.48 -27.42
C GLU A 196 -3.72 -12.88 -26.95
N PRO A 197 -3.64 -13.18 -25.63
CA PRO A 197 -3.34 -14.51 -25.13
C PRO A 197 -4.27 -15.61 -25.66
N TYR A 198 -5.47 -15.28 -26.04
CA TYR A 198 -6.49 -16.27 -26.45
C TYR A 198 -6.45 -16.62 -27.96
N PHE A 199 -5.86 -15.76 -28.80
CA PHE A 199 -5.85 -15.98 -30.26
C PHE A 199 -4.48 -15.83 -30.93
N LEU A 200 -3.47 -15.33 -30.21
CA LEU A 200 -2.08 -15.28 -30.68
C LEU A 200 -1.21 -16.27 -29.91
N SER A 201 -0.10 -16.66 -30.50
CA SER A 201 0.92 -17.52 -29.84
C SER A 201 2.06 -16.71 -29.20
N LYS A 202 2.10 -15.41 -29.43
CA LYS A 202 3.08 -14.46 -28.88
C LYS A 202 2.54 -13.05 -28.93
N MET A 203 3.16 -12.12 -28.20
CA MET A 203 2.82 -10.70 -28.22
C MET A 203 2.84 -10.12 -29.63
N SER A 204 1.86 -9.28 -29.97
CA SER A 204 1.96 -8.37 -31.10
C SER A 204 3.07 -7.33 -30.87
N ASN A 205 3.50 -6.65 -31.94
CA ASN A 205 4.52 -5.58 -31.80
C ASN A 205 3.99 -4.44 -30.89
N ALA A 206 2.71 -4.08 -31.02
CA ALA A 206 2.10 -3.03 -30.20
C ALA A 206 2.05 -3.44 -28.70
N ASN A 207 1.73 -4.71 -28.43
CA ASN A 207 1.74 -5.22 -27.06
C ASN A 207 3.16 -5.25 -26.47
N ARG A 208 4.16 -5.69 -27.28
CA ARG A 208 5.56 -5.68 -26.86
C ARG A 208 6.05 -4.26 -26.56
N GLU A 209 5.73 -3.30 -27.43
CA GLU A 209 6.10 -1.90 -27.25
C GLU A 209 5.56 -1.33 -25.92
N GLN A 210 4.27 -1.50 -25.64
CA GLN A 210 3.69 -0.98 -24.40
C GLN A 210 4.22 -1.70 -23.14
N MET A 211 4.45 -3.02 -23.20
CA MET A 211 4.99 -3.76 -22.07
C MET A 211 6.44 -3.41 -21.79
N GLN A 212 7.23 -3.18 -22.85
CA GLN A 212 8.61 -2.73 -22.72
C GLN A 212 8.68 -1.36 -22.07
N LEU A 213 7.86 -0.39 -22.54
CA LEU A 213 7.80 0.95 -21.94
C LEU A 213 7.41 0.89 -20.45
N LEU A 214 6.47 0.03 -20.09
CA LEU A 214 6.05 -0.14 -18.70
C LEU A 214 7.19 -0.69 -17.82
N VAL A 215 7.85 -1.77 -18.27
CA VAL A 215 8.96 -2.41 -17.55
C VAL A 215 10.15 -1.44 -17.42
N ASP A 216 10.49 -0.75 -18.51
CA ASP A 216 11.59 0.24 -18.53
C ASP A 216 11.25 1.43 -17.59
N SER A 217 10.00 1.90 -17.55
CA SER A 217 9.58 2.96 -16.65
C SER A 217 9.77 2.58 -15.19
N TYR A 218 9.30 1.40 -14.78
CA TYR A 218 9.47 0.92 -13.41
C TYR A 218 10.95 0.76 -13.03
N TRP A 219 11.74 0.16 -13.94
CA TRP A 219 13.17 0.01 -13.69
C TRP A 219 13.89 1.33 -13.56
N ASN A 220 13.67 2.26 -14.51
CA ASN A 220 14.37 3.54 -14.54
C ASN A 220 14.06 4.37 -13.30
N VAL A 221 12.79 4.50 -12.90
CA VAL A 221 12.40 5.24 -11.68
C VAL A 221 13.15 4.70 -10.45
N MET A 222 13.20 3.38 -10.32
CA MET A 222 13.85 2.75 -9.17
C MET A 222 15.39 2.88 -9.23
N ALA A 223 15.99 2.54 -10.38
CA ALA A 223 17.44 2.52 -10.52
C ALA A 223 18.05 3.92 -10.46
N GLU A 224 17.40 4.93 -11.07
CA GLU A 224 17.81 6.34 -10.99
C GLU A 224 17.76 6.87 -9.55
N ALA A 225 16.69 6.56 -8.82
CA ALA A 225 16.54 6.99 -7.43
C ALA A 225 17.59 6.34 -6.50
N VAL A 226 17.92 5.07 -6.73
CA VAL A 226 19.01 4.38 -6.02
C VAL A 226 20.36 4.95 -6.40
N ALA A 227 20.61 5.19 -7.70
CA ALA A 227 21.86 5.80 -8.21
C ALA A 227 22.12 7.15 -7.51
N GLU A 228 21.11 8.02 -7.50
CA GLU A 228 21.19 9.33 -6.86
C GLU A 228 21.46 9.22 -5.34
N SER A 229 20.72 8.37 -4.64
CA SER A 229 20.80 8.27 -3.17
C SER A 229 22.10 7.61 -2.69
N ARG A 230 22.63 6.64 -3.46
CA ARG A 230 23.83 5.88 -3.09
C ARG A 230 25.10 6.40 -3.74
N GLY A 231 24.99 7.32 -4.69
CA GLY A 231 26.14 7.79 -5.46
C GLY A 231 26.76 6.71 -6.35
N ILE A 232 25.95 5.74 -6.79
CA ILE A 232 26.39 4.64 -7.68
C ILE A 232 25.97 5.00 -9.11
N GLU A 233 26.89 4.87 -10.05
CA GLU A 233 26.58 5.10 -11.46
C GLU A 233 25.44 4.19 -11.95
N LEU A 234 24.44 4.75 -12.67
CA LEU A 234 23.30 4.00 -13.20
C LEU A 234 23.73 2.82 -14.08
N SER A 235 24.81 3.00 -14.87
CA SER A 235 25.39 1.93 -15.69
C SER A 235 25.91 0.76 -14.85
N THR A 236 26.43 1.03 -13.65
CA THR A 236 26.85 0.00 -12.69
C THR A 236 25.63 -0.75 -12.16
N LEU A 237 24.59 -0.05 -11.73
CA LEU A 237 23.35 -0.69 -11.25
C LEU A 237 22.70 -1.57 -12.31
N ASN A 238 22.69 -1.12 -13.57
CA ASN A 238 22.20 -1.93 -14.69
C ASN A 238 23.06 -3.20 -14.87
N ARG A 239 24.38 -3.07 -14.88
CA ARG A 239 25.29 -4.22 -15.01
C ARG A 239 25.12 -5.22 -13.87
N LEU A 240 24.98 -4.74 -12.63
CA LEU A 240 24.76 -5.59 -11.47
C LEU A 240 23.45 -6.39 -11.59
N ALA A 241 22.39 -5.77 -12.11
CA ALA A 241 21.11 -6.44 -12.34
C ALA A 241 21.19 -7.45 -13.49
N ASP A 242 21.78 -7.06 -14.62
CA ASP A 242 21.92 -7.93 -15.80
C ASP A 242 22.79 -9.16 -15.51
N GLY A 243 23.84 -8.97 -14.72
CA GLY A 243 24.77 -10.03 -14.31
C GLY A 243 24.29 -10.85 -13.11
N LEU A 244 23.21 -10.45 -12.41
CA LEU A 244 22.79 -11.02 -11.13
C LEU A 244 23.95 -11.05 -10.12
N GLU A 245 24.74 -9.96 -10.09
CA GLU A 245 25.99 -9.87 -9.33
C GLU A 245 25.79 -9.54 -7.85
N VAL A 246 24.55 -9.33 -7.40
CA VAL A 246 24.20 -9.01 -6.01
C VAL A 246 23.12 -9.96 -5.51
N SER A 247 23.53 -10.93 -4.73
CA SER A 247 22.66 -11.93 -4.09
C SER A 247 23.01 -12.11 -2.59
N LEU A 248 24.31 -12.05 -2.28
CA LEU A 248 24.82 -12.21 -0.93
C LEU A 248 25.08 -10.85 -0.25
N ALA A 249 25.04 -10.82 1.06
CA ALA A 249 25.29 -9.61 1.83
C ALA A 249 26.66 -8.98 1.55
N GLN A 250 27.71 -9.81 1.41
CA GLN A 250 29.05 -9.33 1.12
C GLN A 250 29.13 -8.66 -0.27
N GLU A 251 28.44 -9.19 -1.26
CA GLU A 251 28.40 -8.61 -2.61
C GLU A 251 27.71 -7.22 -2.57
N ALA A 252 26.66 -7.08 -1.79
CA ALA A 252 25.98 -5.80 -1.60
C ALA A 252 26.91 -4.76 -0.94
N LEU A 253 27.73 -5.18 0.03
CA LEU A 253 28.73 -4.31 0.66
C LEU A 253 29.86 -3.95 -0.31
N ASP A 254 30.41 -4.91 -1.03
CA ASP A 254 31.51 -4.71 -1.98
C ASP A 254 31.13 -3.74 -3.12
N HIS A 255 29.86 -3.69 -3.48
CA HIS A 255 29.32 -2.77 -4.49
C HIS A 255 28.79 -1.44 -3.90
N GLY A 256 28.93 -1.22 -2.58
CA GLY A 256 28.52 0.02 -1.94
C GLY A 256 26.99 0.20 -1.86
N MET A 257 26.22 -0.87 -2.04
CA MET A 257 24.77 -0.85 -1.92
C MET A 257 24.33 -0.76 -0.44
N VAL A 258 25.12 -1.30 0.49
CA VAL A 258 24.92 -1.15 1.93
C VAL A 258 26.18 -0.55 2.59
N ASP A 259 26.03 0.05 3.78
CA ASP A 259 27.12 0.71 4.51
C ASP A 259 27.85 -0.24 5.46
N GLY A 260 27.24 -1.38 5.79
CA GLY A 260 27.87 -2.38 6.66
C GLY A 260 27.03 -3.64 6.82
N LEU A 261 27.69 -4.67 7.35
CA LEU A 261 27.06 -5.93 7.71
C LEU A 261 27.04 -6.04 9.22
N LEU A 262 25.85 -6.05 9.82
CA LEU A 262 25.64 -6.07 11.27
C LEU A 262 24.57 -7.09 11.65
N PHE A 263 24.69 -7.65 12.83
CA PHE A 263 23.58 -8.34 13.48
C PHE A 263 22.62 -7.32 14.12
N GLU A 264 21.35 -7.70 14.30
CA GLU A 264 20.33 -6.78 14.82
C GLU A 264 20.69 -6.21 16.22
N ASP A 265 21.33 -7.02 17.08
CA ASP A 265 21.76 -6.61 18.42
C ASP A 265 22.84 -5.51 18.41
N GLN A 266 23.55 -5.33 17.29
CA GLN A 266 24.55 -4.27 17.13
C GLN A 266 23.94 -2.92 16.70
N MET A 267 22.64 -2.89 16.35
CA MET A 267 21.99 -1.65 15.92
C MET A 267 21.91 -0.59 17.01
N ASP A 268 21.93 -0.98 18.28
CA ASP A 268 21.98 -0.05 19.40
C ASP A 268 23.23 0.84 19.37
N ASP A 269 24.37 0.31 18.93
CA ASP A 269 25.61 1.09 18.80
C ASP A 269 25.48 2.09 17.63
N VAL A 270 24.85 1.69 16.54
CA VAL A 270 24.56 2.59 15.40
C VAL A 270 23.68 3.75 15.82
N PHE A 271 22.63 3.52 16.62
CA PHE A 271 21.77 4.60 17.10
C PHE A 271 22.57 5.58 18.01
N ARG A 272 23.49 5.10 18.84
CA ARG A 272 24.38 5.95 19.66
C ARG A 272 25.33 6.79 18.81
N GLU A 273 25.87 6.24 17.71
CA GLU A 273 26.73 6.96 16.76
C GLU A 273 25.96 8.10 16.03
N HIS A 274 24.64 8.01 15.95
CA HIS A 274 23.75 9.03 15.40
C HIS A 274 23.13 9.94 16.47
N ASP A 275 23.77 10.07 17.64
CA ASP A 275 23.38 10.91 18.76
C ASP A 275 21.97 10.60 19.30
N ALA A 276 21.46 9.38 19.08
CA ALA A 276 20.17 8.99 19.61
C ALA A 276 20.23 8.87 21.15
N VAL A 277 19.23 9.45 21.81
CA VAL A 277 19.14 9.49 23.26
C VAL A 277 18.46 8.21 23.75
N ALA A 278 19.18 7.43 24.52
CA ALA A 278 18.63 6.24 25.21
C ALA A 278 17.93 6.63 26.52
N LYS A 279 17.03 5.76 26.98
CA LYS A 279 16.44 5.83 28.33
C LYS A 279 17.51 5.66 29.43
N SER A 280 17.12 5.91 30.67
CA SER A 280 18.00 5.77 31.83
C SER A 280 18.54 4.35 32.04
N ASP A 281 17.87 3.34 31.50
CA ASP A 281 18.30 1.93 31.51
C ASP A 281 19.23 1.57 30.33
N GLY A 282 19.54 2.54 29.47
CA GLY A 282 20.40 2.37 28.31
C GLY A 282 19.69 1.83 27.05
N GLN A 283 18.39 1.54 27.12
CA GLN A 283 17.61 1.07 25.99
C GLN A 283 17.02 2.24 25.18
N PHE A 284 16.82 2.05 23.89
CA PHE A 284 16.09 3.00 23.05
C PHE A 284 14.60 2.80 23.16
N GLU A 285 13.85 3.89 23.04
CA GLU A 285 12.40 3.84 22.96
C GLU A 285 11.96 3.75 21.50
N PHE A 286 11.29 2.66 21.16
CA PHE A 286 10.69 2.48 19.85
C PHE A 286 9.17 2.68 19.92
N VAL A 287 8.63 3.38 18.95
CA VAL A 287 7.20 3.47 18.70
C VAL A 287 6.92 2.91 17.30
N THR A 288 6.00 1.95 17.21
CA THR A 288 5.62 1.38 15.90
C THR A 288 4.76 2.36 15.11
N LEU A 289 4.69 2.17 13.79
CA LEU A 289 3.85 2.98 12.91
C LEU A 289 2.38 2.97 13.38
N GLY A 290 1.84 1.79 13.68
CA GLY A 290 0.44 1.65 14.14
C GLY A 290 0.18 2.35 15.47
N GLN A 291 1.11 2.27 16.44
CA GLN A 291 1.03 2.98 17.71
C GLN A 291 1.06 4.49 17.52
N TYR A 292 1.97 4.98 16.68
CA TYR A 292 2.08 6.41 16.41
C TYR A 292 0.84 6.96 15.70
N VAL A 293 0.32 6.24 14.70
CA VAL A 293 -0.95 6.58 14.03
C VAL A 293 -2.13 6.61 15.01
N SER A 294 -2.19 5.65 15.94
CA SER A 294 -3.23 5.60 16.98
C SER A 294 -3.19 6.84 17.88
N GLN A 295 -1.98 7.26 18.29
CA GLN A 295 -1.79 8.50 19.06
C GLN A 295 -2.23 9.72 18.27
N LEU A 296 -1.80 9.85 17.00
CA LEU A 296 -2.20 10.97 16.14
C LEU A 296 -3.73 11.06 15.95
N ASN A 297 -4.40 9.92 15.85
CA ASN A 297 -5.86 9.89 15.73
C ASN A 297 -6.55 10.27 17.04
N ALA A 298 -6.00 9.90 18.21
CA ALA A 298 -6.51 10.31 19.52
C ALA A 298 -6.37 11.83 19.76
N ASP A 299 -5.34 12.45 19.19
CA ASP A 299 -5.10 13.89 19.28
C ASP A 299 -6.04 14.74 18.41
N LEU A 300 -6.72 14.11 17.42
CA LEU A 300 -7.74 14.76 16.57
C LEU A 300 -9.03 15.04 17.35
N LYS A 301 -9.00 15.99 18.29
CA LYS A 301 -10.16 16.31 19.16
C LYS A 301 -11.18 17.27 18.56
N ASN A 302 -10.83 18.00 17.50
CA ASN A 302 -11.68 19.00 16.89
C ASN A 302 -11.82 18.78 15.38
N ILE A 303 -13.00 18.34 14.97
CA ILE A 303 -13.34 18.27 13.55
C ILE A 303 -13.72 19.69 13.10
N SER A 304 -13.00 20.23 12.13
CA SER A 304 -13.33 21.52 11.51
C SER A 304 -14.66 21.46 10.76
N SER A 305 -15.41 22.56 10.76
CA SER A 305 -16.57 22.74 9.87
C SER A 305 -16.20 22.90 8.39
N SER A 306 -14.90 22.89 8.07
CA SER A 306 -14.41 22.89 6.70
C SER A 306 -13.52 21.65 6.50
N GLN A 307 -14.03 20.70 5.72
CA GLN A 307 -13.42 19.39 5.55
C GLN A 307 -13.03 19.15 4.09
N ILE A 308 -12.01 18.34 3.89
CA ILE A 308 -11.72 17.71 2.60
C ILE A 308 -12.07 16.23 2.75
N ALA A 309 -12.94 15.72 1.88
CA ALA A 309 -13.29 14.32 1.90
C ALA A 309 -12.31 13.52 1.03
N ILE A 310 -11.75 12.44 1.57
CA ILE A 310 -11.03 11.43 0.79
C ILE A 310 -12.00 10.26 0.57
N VAL A 311 -12.33 10.00 -0.70
CA VAL A 311 -13.18 8.89 -1.10
C VAL A 311 -12.31 7.87 -1.82
N TYR A 312 -12.37 6.61 -1.40
CA TYR A 312 -11.56 5.55 -1.97
C TYR A 312 -12.35 4.77 -3.02
N ALA A 313 -11.73 4.54 -4.17
CA ALA A 313 -12.16 3.64 -5.22
C ALA A 313 -11.05 2.59 -5.43
N ASP A 314 -11.03 1.57 -4.56
CA ASP A 314 -9.99 0.56 -4.48
C ASP A 314 -10.57 -0.83 -4.81
N GLY A 315 -10.09 -1.45 -5.89
CA GLY A 315 -10.52 -2.75 -6.36
C GLY A 315 -11.14 -2.77 -7.77
N ALA A 316 -11.69 -3.92 -8.16
CA ALA A 316 -12.40 -4.07 -9.45
C ALA A 316 -13.78 -3.40 -9.40
N ILE A 317 -14.18 -2.76 -10.50
CA ILE A 317 -15.49 -2.10 -10.62
C ILE A 317 -16.54 -3.11 -11.02
N VAL A 318 -17.59 -3.24 -10.21
CA VAL A 318 -18.70 -4.19 -10.41
C VAL A 318 -20.05 -3.49 -10.33
N ASP A 319 -21.08 -4.10 -10.94
CA ASP A 319 -22.44 -3.57 -10.93
C ASP A 319 -23.12 -3.71 -9.56
N GLY A 320 -24.06 -2.80 -9.30
CA GLY A 320 -24.97 -2.90 -8.16
C GLY A 320 -24.42 -2.30 -6.86
N GLU A 321 -24.96 -2.81 -5.75
CA GLU A 321 -24.64 -2.40 -4.37
C GLU A 321 -23.94 -3.53 -3.62
N GLY A 322 -23.00 -3.17 -2.76
CA GLY A 322 -22.28 -4.13 -1.93
C GLY A 322 -21.19 -3.49 -1.10
N PHE A 323 -20.43 -4.34 -0.39
CA PHE A 323 -19.27 -3.97 0.42
C PHE A 323 -18.21 -5.08 0.31
N GLY A 324 -16.98 -4.75 0.61
CA GLY A 324 -15.84 -5.66 0.50
C GLY A 324 -14.71 -5.05 -0.32
N LYS A 325 -14.03 -5.89 -1.10
CA LYS A 325 -12.83 -5.50 -1.86
C LYS A 325 -13.11 -4.93 -3.25
N GLU A 326 -14.36 -4.99 -3.72
CA GLU A 326 -14.76 -4.47 -5.01
C GLU A 326 -15.36 -3.06 -4.90
N ILE A 327 -15.30 -2.33 -5.99
CA ILE A 327 -15.97 -1.04 -6.17
C ILE A 327 -17.36 -1.30 -6.75
N TYR A 328 -18.36 -1.30 -5.91
CA TYR A 328 -19.76 -1.42 -6.33
C TYR A 328 -20.26 -0.07 -6.86
N GLY A 329 -20.67 -0.01 -8.14
CA GLY A 329 -21.00 1.23 -8.83
C GLY A 329 -22.03 2.09 -8.09
N ASN A 330 -23.14 1.47 -7.68
CA ASN A 330 -24.21 2.19 -6.98
C ASN A 330 -23.81 2.63 -5.56
N THR A 331 -23.02 1.82 -4.85
CA THR A 331 -22.52 2.17 -3.51
C THR A 331 -21.58 3.37 -3.56
N LEU A 332 -20.60 3.37 -4.49
CA LEU A 332 -19.67 4.49 -4.62
C LEU A 332 -20.39 5.77 -5.11
N ALA A 333 -21.29 5.66 -6.10
CA ALA A 333 -22.09 6.79 -6.55
C ALA A 333 -22.94 7.39 -5.42
N ALA A 334 -23.58 6.55 -4.60
CA ALA A 334 -24.33 7.00 -3.43
C ALA A 334 -23.43 7.74 -2.42
N LYS A 335 -22.20 7.26 -2.20
CA LYS A 335 -21.22 7.91 -1.32
C LYS A 335 -20.78 9.28 -1.86
N LEU A 336 -20.50 9.37 -3.17
CA LEU A 336 -20.17 10.65 -3.82
C LEU A 336 -21.34 11.63 -3.73
N ALA A 337 -22.59 11.15 -3.90
CA ALA A 337 -23.79 11.97 -3.73
C ALA A 337 -23.97 12.46 -2.28
N GLU A 338 -23.64 11.65 -1.27
CA GLU A 338 -23.62 12.07 0.13
C GLU A 338 -22.59 13.21 0.35
N VAL A 339 -21.35 13.01 -0.11
CA VAL A 339 -20.29 14.01 -0.03
C VAL A 339 -20.64 15.29 -0.77
N ARG A 340 -21.30 15.19 -1.95
CA ARG A 340 -21.78 16.34 -2.70
C ARG A 340 -22.78 17.21 -1.92
N ARG A 341 -23.67 16.56 -1.14
CA ARG A 341 -24.72 17.24 -0.36
C ARG A 341 -24.25 17.74 1.01
N ASN A 342 -23.09 17.28 1.48
CA ASN A 342 -22.57 17.70 2.78
C ASN A 342 -21.89 19.07 2.70
N ASP A 343 -22.50 20.10 3.28
CA ASP A 343 -22.00 21.48 3.22
C ASP A 343 -20.68 21.69 4.01
N ASP A 344 -20.32 20.80 4.92
CA ASP A 344 -19.03 20.88 5.65
C ASP A 344 -17.86 20.44 4.76
N VAL A 345 -18.11 19.60 3.75
CA VAL A 345 -17.08 19.19 2.79
C VAL A 345 -16.90 20.27 1.72
N LYS A 346 -15.70 20.83 1.62
CA LYS A 346 -15.35 21.93 0.70
C LYS A 346 -14.64 21.47 -0.56
N ALA A 347 -13.95 20.33 -0.52
CA ALA A 347 -13.27 19.72 -1.66
C ALA A 347 -13.24 18.19 -1.48
N VAL A 348 -12.99 17.48 -2.59
CA VAL A 348 -12.95 16.02 -2.60
C VAL A 348 -11.68 15.53 -3.28
N VAL A 349 -11.04 14.56 -2.66
CA VAL A 349 -10.02 13.73 -3.27
C VAL A 349 -10.63 12.36 -3.53
N LEU A 350 -10.72 11.96 -4.79
CA LEU A 350 -11.04 10.57 -5.15
C LEU A 350 -9.73 9.80 -5.34
N ARG A 351 -9.41 8.93 -4.38
CA ARG A 351 -8.26 8.04 -4.49
C ARG A 351 -8.65 6.79 -5.26
N VAL A 352 -8.03 6.59 -6.43
CA VAL A 352 -8.37 5.52 -7.37
C VAL A 352 -7.22 4.51 -7.43
N ASN A 353 -7.52 3.27 -7.05
CA ASN A 353 -6.62 2.13 -7.20
C ASN A 353 -7.41 0.97 -7.85
N SER A 354 -7.61 1.03 -9.17
CA SER A 354 -8.55 0.15 -9.85
C SER A 354 -8.05 -0.28 -11.24
N PRO A 355 -8.07 -1.60 -11.54
CA PRO A 355 -7.85 -2.10 -12.89
C PRO A 355 -9.02 -1.82 -13.83
N GLY A 356 -10.12 -1.27 -13.30
CA GLY A 356 -11.40 -1.10 -14.00
C GLY A 356 -12.36 -2.27 -13.77
N GLY A 357 -13.29 -2.45 -14.68
CA GLY A 357 -14.34 -3.49 -14.56
C GLY A 357 -15.54 -3.17 -15.42
N SER A 358 -16.76 -3.20 -14.84
CA SER A 358 -18.01 -2.92 -15.52
C SER A 358 -18.05 -1.51 -16.11
N ALA A 359 -18.33 -1.40 -17.40
CA ALA A 359 -18.51 -0.12 -18.07
C ALA A 359 -19.77 0.61 -17.55
N LEU A 360 -20.85 -0.13 -17.27
CA LEU A 360 -22.08 0.44 -16.74
C LEU A 360 -21.86 1.04 -15.34
N ALA A 361 -21.22 0.28 -14.45
CA ALA A 361 -20.91 0.77 -13.10
C ALA A 361 -19.96 1.97 -13.15
N SER A 362 -18.98 1.96 -14.05
CA SER A 362 -18.07 3.10 -14.25
C SER A 362 -18.80 4.35 -14.72
N ASP A 363 -19.78 4.21 -15.62
CA ASP A 363 -20.61 5.33 -16.11
C ASP A 363 -21.51 5.91 -14.98
N VAL A 364 -22.10 5.05 -14.16
CA VAL A 364 -22.90 5.47 -12.99
C VAL A 364 -22.04 6.27 -12.01
N ILE A 365 -20.83 5.84 -11.72
CA ILE A 365 -19.87 6.57 -10.85
C ILE A 365 -19.48 7.89 -11.54
N TRP A 366 -19.08 7.84 -12.80
CA TRP A 366 -18.67 9.02 -13.57
C TRP A 366 -19.76 10.10 -13.60
N ARG A 367 -21.02 9.70 -13.78
CA ARG A 367 -22.14 10.66 -13.74
C ARG A 367 -22.23 11.39 -12.41
N GLU A 368 -22.04 10.70 -11.28
CA GLU A 368 -22.06 11.36 -9.97
C GLU A 368 -20.81 12.23 -9.74
N MET A 369 -19.67 11.85 -10.31
CA MET A 369 -18.45 12.68 -10.32
C MET A 369 -18.68 14.02 -11.06
N GLU A 370 -19.34 14.01 -12.21
CA GLU A 370 -19.72 15.23 -12.94
C GLU A 370 -20.62 16.14 -12.07
N LEU A 371 -21.64 15.58 -11.42
CA LEU A 371 -22.53 16.32 -10.53
C LEU A 371 -21.79 16.88 -9.29
N LEU A 372 -20.83 16.13 -8.77
CA LEU A 372 -20.00 16.55 -7.64
C LEU A 372 -19.11 17.73 -8.03
N ARG A 373 -18.44 17.63 -9.20
CA ARG A 373 -17.56 18.67 -9.75
C ARG A 373 -18.29 20.01 -9.98
N GLU A 374 -19.58 19.99 -10.34
CA GLU A 374 -20.38 21.22 -10.44
C GLU A 374 -20.54 21.97 -9.11
N LYS A 375 -20.31 21.30 -7.97
CA LYS A 375 -20.53 21.84 -6.63
C LYS A 375 -19.24 22.09 -5.85
N LYS A 376 -18.23 21.25 -6.04
CA LYS A 376 -17.00 21.22 -5.24
C LYS A 376 -15.81 20.86 -6.12
N PRO A 377 -14.62 21.40 -5.83
CA PRO A 377 -13.39 20.93 -6.48
C PRO A 377 -13.18 19.45 -6.25
N VAL A 378 -12.85 18.71 -7.31
CA VAL A 378 -12.58 17.28 -7.27
C VAL A 378 -11.21 17.01 -7.89
N ILE A 379 -10.32 16.47 -7.06
CA ILE A 379 -9.00 16.00 -7.49
C ILE A 379 -9.01 14.48 -7.46
N VAL A 380 -8.51 13.84 -8.50
CA VAL A 380 -8.23 12.42 -8.49
C VAL A 380 -6.76 12.20 -8.13
N SER A 381 -6.51 11.33 -7.16
CA SER A 381 -5.19 10.78 -6.85
C SER A 381 -5.18 9.31 -7.28
N MET A 382 -4.34 8.97 -8.24
CA MET A 382 -4.20 7.61 -8.72
C MET A 382 -3.18 6.85 -7.86
N GLY A 383 -3.52 5.62 -7.47
CA GLY A 383 -2.62 4.70 -6.79
C GLY A 383 -1.87 3.82 -7.77
N SER A 384 -1.77 2.54 -7.45
CA SER A 384 -1.02 1.58 -8.26
C SER A 384 -1.62 1.30 -9.63
N TYR A 385 -2.94 1.41 -9.74
CA TYR A 385 -3.70 1.13 -10.95
C TYR A 385 -4.80 2.17 -11.15
N ALA A 386 -4.89 2.72 -12.35
CA ALA A 386 -6.02 3.54 -12.77
C ALA A 386 -6.35 3.23 -14.24
N ALA A 387 -6.62 1.94 -14.52
CA ALA A 387 -6.81 1.43 -15.87
C ALA A 387 -8.29 1.26 -16.21
N SER A 388 -8.62 1.34 -17.51
CA SER A 388 -9.97 1.05 -18.02
C SER A 388 -11.06 1.85 -17.28
N GLY A 389 -11.98 1.18 -16.57
CA GLY A 389 -13.00 1.80 -15.71
C GLY A 389 -12.42 2.71 -14.63
N GLY A 390 -11.24 2.39 -14.07
CA GLY A 390 -10.53 3.24 -13.12
C GLY A 390 -10.13 4.58 -13.71
N TYR A 391 -9.65 4.61 -14.96
CA TYR A 391 -9.40 5.86 -15.67
C TYR A 391 -10.72 6.57 -16.05
N TYR A 392 -11.77 5.80 -16.44
CA TYR A 392 -13.06 6.35 -16.81
C TYR A 392 -13.70 7.18 -15.69
N ILE A 393 -13.71 6.67 -14.46
CA ILE A 393 -14.22 7.42 -13.29
C ILE A 393 -13.33 8.60 -12.91
N SER A 394 -12.07 8.62 -13.37
CA SER A 394 -11.08 9.65 -13.05
C SER A 394 -11.09 10.82 -14.05
N CYS A 395 -11.39 10.56 -15.32
CA CYS A 395 -11.16 11.51 -16.42
C CYS A 395 -12.04 12.78 -16.37
N GLY A 396 -13.10 12.79 -15.55
CA GLY A 396 -13.97 13.93 -15.32
C GLY A 396 -13.52 14.88 -14.20
N ALA A 397 -12.43 14.61 -13.50
CA ALA A 397 -11.95 15.44 -12.38
C ALA A 397 -11.39 16.80 -12.85
N ASP A 398 -11.30 17.76 -11.91
CA ASP A 398 -10.66 19.07 -12.18
C ASP A 398 -9.14 18.93 -12.38
N ALA A 399 -8.51 17.99 -11.67
CA ALA A 399 -7.12 17.61 -11.86
C ALA A 399 -6.90 16.14 -11.50
N ILE A 400 -5.87 15.54 -12.11
CA ILE A 400 -5.43 14.17 -11.86
C ILE A 400 -3.96 14.23 -11.44
N VAL A 401 -3.66 13.56 -10.33
CA VAL A 401 -2.30 13.32 -9.82
C VAL A 401 -2.02 11.83 -9.94
N ALA A 402 -0.89 11.49 -10.53
CA ALA A 402 -0.42 10.11 -10.69
C ALA A 402 1.10 10.08 -10.47
N ASP A 403 1.59 8.99 -9.92
CA ASP A 403 3.01 8.74 -9.80
C ASP A 403 3.60 8.29 -11.14
N LYS A 404 4.93 8.32 -11.26
CA LYS A 404 5.61 7.85 -12.47
C LYS A 404 5.42 6.35 -12.70
N THR A 405 5.03 5.65 -11.64
CA THR A 405 4.86 4.20 -11.62
C THR A 405 3.39 3.76 -11.46
N THR A 406 2.45 4.70 -11.62
CA THR A 406 1.02 4.37 -11.67
C THR A 406 0.66 3.54 -12.90
#